data_dbde6ae889f35320977c53ef008c80dd
#
_entry.id   dbde6ae889f35320977c53ef008c80dd
#
_cell.length_a   1.000
_cell.length_b   1.000
_cell.length_c   1.000
_cell.angle_alpha   90.00
_cell.angle_beta   90.00
_cell.angle_gamma   90.00
#
_symmetry.space_group_name_H-M   'P 1'
#
loop_
_entity.id
_entity.type
_entity.pdbx_description
1 polymer ?
#
loop_
_entity_poly.entity_id
_entity_poly.type
_entity_poly.pdbx_seq_one_letter_code
_entity_poly.pdbx_strand_id
1 'polypeptide(L)'
;VSRALGAESIFLGDAEKDVVGTLEEVNRTWGGDFQVILGVPWRKVIQDSKAEGRNIVHLTMYGMPLQDEVAELRGLSKLLLVVGGPKVPGKVYHESDYNIAVTSQPHSEIAALAIVLHEIQSGEELKRAFEKSRLRILPSPKGKRVVET
;
A
#
# COMPACT_ATOMS: atom_id res chain seq x y z
N VAL A 1 0.47 -0.52 -7.55
CA VAL A 1 1.36 -1.15 -6.56
C VAL A 1 0.55 -1.70 -5.40
N SER A 2 -0.14 -0.87 -4.60
CA SER A 2 -0.85 -1.25 -3.37
C SER A 2 -1.72 -2.49 -3.53
N ARG A 3 -2.64 -2.50 -4.51
CA ARG A 3 -3.48 -3.65 -4.83
C ARG A 3 -2.67 -4.93 -5.10
N ALA A 4 -1.69 -4.84 -5.99
CA ALA A 4 -0.91 -6.00 -6.42
C ALA A 4 -0.08 -6.62 -5.27
N LEU A 5 0.32 -5.78 -4.30
CA LEU A 5 1.10 -6.19 -3.14
C LEU A 5 0.25 -6.34 -1.86
N GLY A 6 -1.04 -6.62 -2.02
CA GLY A 6 -1.86 -7.12 -0.93
C GLY A 6 -2.50 -6.10 -0.01
N ALA A 7 -2.45 -4.80 -0.32
CA ALA A 7 -3.25 -3.83 0.40
C ALA A 7 -4.76 -4.02 0.07
N GLU A 8 -5.62 -3.73 1.02
CA GLU A 8 -7.08 -3.87 0.89
C GLU A 8 -7.72 -2.62 0.26
N SER A 9 -7.17 -1.45 0.57
CA SER A 9 -7.70 -0.17 0.10
C SER A 9 -6.63 0.90 0.02
N ILE A 10 -6.96 2.00 -0.65
CA ILE A 10 -6.15 3.21 -0.70
C ILE A 10 -7.02 4.45 -0.51
N PHE A 11 -6.56 5.37 0.32
CA PHE A 11 -7.11 6.72 0.43
C PHE A 11 -6.23 7.66 -0.40
N LEU A 12 -6.83 8.40 -1.31
CA LEU A 12 -6.14 9.38 -2.15
C LEU A 12 -6.67 10.79 -1.84
N GLY A 13 -5.77 11.70 -1.48
CA GLY A 13 -6.11 13.09 -1.18
C GLY A 13 -6.53 13.84 -2.44
N ASP A 14 -5.57 14.04 -3.34
CA ASP A 14 -5.76 14.74 -4.61
C ASP A 14 -5.56 13.74 -5.76
N ALA A 15 -6.63 13.14 -6.24
CA ALA A 15 -6.59 12.25 -7.38
C ALA A 15 -7.70 12.59 -8.39
N GLU A 16 -7.41 12.37 -9.66
CA GLU A 16 -8.40 12.50 -10.72
C GLU A 16 -9.49 11.43 -10.55
N LYS A 17 -10.74 11.79 -10.82
CA LYS A 17 -11.89 10.90 -10.67
C LYS A 17 -11.78 9.61 -11.50
N ASP A 18 -11.01 9.65 -12.58
CA ASP A 18 -10.80 8.52 -13.50
C ASP A 18 -9.99 7.36 -12.86
N VAL A 19 -9.24 7.62 -11.79
CA VAL A 19 -8.49 6.57 -11.07
C VAL A 19 -9.40 5.49 -10.50
N VAL A 20 -10.59 5.85 -10.03
CA VAL A 20 -11.56 4.89 -9.47
C VAL A 20 -12.02 3.93 -10.57
N GLY A 21 -12.50 4.46 -11.71
CA GLY A 21 -12.95 3.64 -12.83
C GLY A 21 -11.86 2.72 -13.37
N THR A 22 -10.64 3.22 -13.46
CA THR A 22 -9.48 2.42 -13.88
C THR A 22 -9.21 1.25 -12.93
N LEU A 23 -9.28 1.46 -11.61
CA LEU A 23 -9.03 0.41 -10.62
C LEU A 23 -10.20 -0.57 -10.49
N GLU A 24 -11.44 -0.14 -10.69
CA GLU A 24 -12.60 -1.02 -10.80
C GLU A 24 -12.47 -1.96 -12.01
N GLU A 25 -12.03 -1.44 -13.16
CA GLU A 25 -11.75 -2.27 -14.34
C GLU A 25 -10.62 -3.28 -14.07
N VAL A 26 -9.57 -2.87 -13.36
CA VAL A 26 -8.48 -3.77 -12.95
C VAL A 26 -8.99 -4.87 -12.03
N ASN A 27 -9.85 -4.55 -11.05
CA ASN A 27 -10.47 -5.54 -10.17
C ASN A 27 -11.34 -6.53 -10.97
N ARG A 28 -12.18 -6.03 -11.87
CA ARG A 28 -13.03 -6.85 -12.72
C ARG A 28 -12.23 -7.79 -13.63
N THR A 29 -11.11 -7.31 -14.16
CA THR A 29 -10.28 -8.09 -15.10
C THR A 29 -9.41 -9.10 -14.38
N TRP A 30 -8.73 -8.68 -13.31
CA TRP A 30 -7.69 -9.43 -12.64
C TRP A 30 -8.08 -9.95 -11.25
N GLY A 31 -9.35 -9.77 -10.88
CA GLY A 31 -9.91 -10.22 -9.59
C GLY A 31 -9.63 -9.29 -8.41
N GLY A 32 -10.16 -9.67 -7.25
CA GLY A 32 -10.05 -8.90 -6.00
C GLY A 32 -11.08 -7.78 -5.90
N ASP A 33 -11.11 -7.16 -4.74
CA ASP A 33 -12.08 -6.15 -4.29
C ASP A 33 -11.40 -4.90 -3.72
N PHE A 34 -10.22 -4.58 -4.23
CA PHE A 34 -9.42 -3.42 -3.79
C PHE A 34 -10.22 -2.13 -3.90
N GLN A 35 -10.30 -1.37 -2.80
CA GLN A 35 -11.09 -0.16 -2.72
C GLN A 35 -10.24 1.10 -2.89
N VAL A 36 -10.80 2.08 -3.61
CA VAL A 36 -10.23 3.42 -3.76
C VAL A 36 -11.18 4.43 -3.16
N ILE A 37 -10.69 5.19 -2.18
CA ILE A 37 -11.46 6.16 -1.43
C ILE A 37 -10.86 7.54 -1.68
N LEU A 38 -11.67 8.43 -2.28
CA LEU A 38 -11.23 9.77 -2.66
C LEU A 38 -11.74 10.84 -1.70
N GLY A 39 -10.97 11.92 -1.59
CA GLY A 39 -11.44 13.17 -0.99
C GLY A 39 -11.61 13.16 0.52
N VAL A 40 -11.13 12.13 1.20
CA VAL A 40 -11.14 12.11 2.67
C VAL A 40 -9.89 12.82 3.18
N PRO A 41 -10.03 13.86 4.04
CA PRO A 41 -8.89 14.56 4.61
C PRO A 41 -7.98 13.58 5.38
N TRP A 42 -6.68 13.65 5.17
CA TRP A 42 -5.71 12.73 5.79
C TRP A 42 -5.83 12.64 7.32
N ARG A 43 -6.18 13.76 7.97
CA ARG A 43 -6.40 13.80 9.44
C ARG A 43 -7.54 12.88 9.85
N LYS A 44 -8.64 12.92 9.10
CA LYS A 44 -9.78 12.04 9.35
C LYS A 44 -9.41 10.58 9.13
N VAL A 45 -8.66 10.27 8.06
CA VAL A 45 -8.19 8.90 7.78
C VAL A 45 -7.35 8.38 8.95
N ILE A 46 -6.40 9.16 9.47
CA ILE A 46 -5.58 8.76 10.62
C ILE A 46 -6.44 8.57 11.88
N GLN A 47 -7.34 9.52 12.18
CA GLN A 47 -8.21 9.43 13.36
C GLN A 47 -9.12 8.21 13.32
N ASP A 48 -9.80 7.97 12.21
CA ASP A 48 -10.69 6.82 12.02
C ASP A 48 -9.90 5.51 12.11
N SER A 49 -8.72 5.46 11.49
CA SER A 49 -7.85 4.28 11.54
C SER A 49 -7.38 3.94 12.96
N LYS A 50 -7.01 4.94 13.74
CA LYS A 50 -6.67 4.75 15.16
C LYS A 50 -7.87 4.26 15.97
N ALA A 51 -9.05 4.81 15.73
CA ALA A 51 -10.28 4.35 16.37
C ALA A 51 -10.63 2.89 16.04
N GLU A 52 -10.24 2.41 14.87
CA GLU A 52 -10.35 1.00 14.43
C GLU A 52 -9.21 0.11 14.95
N GLY A 53 -8.29 0.66 15.73
CA GLY A 53 -7.14 -0.08 16.26
C GLY A 53 -6.04 -0.36 15.25
N ARG A 54 -5.89 0.47 14.21
CA ARG A 54 -4.78 0.40 13.25
C ARG A 54 -3.57 1.16 13.78
N ASN A 55 -2.40 0.59 13.59
CA ASN A 55 -1.15 1.30 13.80
C ASN A 55 -0.81 2.14 12.55
N ILE A 56 -0.39 3.36 12.76
CA ILE A 56 -0.07 4.32 11.71
C ILE A 56 1.42 4.28 11.43
N VAL A 57 1.79 3.88 10.22
CA VAL A 57 3.17 3.79 9.75
C VAL A 57 3.40 4.82 8.65
N HIS A 58 4.15 5.86 8.94
CA HIS A 58 4.50 6.90 7.99
C HIS A 58 5.83 6.59 7.32
N LEU A 59 5.82 6.48 5.99
CA LEU A 59 7.02 6.25 5.19
C LEU A 59 7.70 7.57 4.87
N THR A 60 8.92 7.72 5.36
CA THR A 60 9.70 8.95 5.23
C THR A 60 11.20 8.64 5.30
N MET A 61 12.00 9.30 4.47
CA MET A 61 13.47 9.15 4.50
C MET A 61 14.12 9.61 5.81
N TYR A 62 13.37 10.29 6.68
CA TYR A 62 13.83 10.81 7.98
C TYR A 62 13.46 9.89 9.17
N GLY A 63 12.84 8.73 8.90
CA GLY A 63 12.39 7.80 9.92
C GLY A 63 13.48 6.84 10.41
N MET A 64 13.05 5.91 11.25
CA MET A 64 13.90 4.79 11.70
C MET A 64 14.11 3.80 10.54
N PRO A 65 15.29 3.16 10.45
CA PRO A 65 15.55 2.19 9.39
C PRO A 65 14.54 1.04 9.42
N LEU A 66 13.98 0.71 8.26
CA LEU A 66 13.01 -0.39 8.13
C LEU A 66 13.56 -1.72 8.68
N GLN A 67 14.85 -1.99 8.47
CA GLN A 67 15.50 -3.22 8.91
C GLN A 67 15.48 -3.40 10.43
N ASP A 68 15.48 -2.29 11.18
CA ASP A 68 15.48 -2.31 12.64
C ASP A 68 14.06 -2.52 13.20
N GLU A 69 13.03 -2.06 12.47
CA GLU A 69 11.63 -2.03 12.92
C GLU A 69 10.75 -3.14 12.29
N VAL A 70 11.20 -3.77 11.21
CA VAL A 70 10.37 -4.70 10.42
C VAL A 70 9.86 -5.89 11.22
N ALA A 71 10.62 -6.38 12.18
CA ALA A 71 10.20 -7.52 13.01
C ALA A 71 8.97 -7.16 13.86
N GLU A 72 8.94 -5.95 14.40
CA GLU A 72 7.79 -5.44 15.15
C GLU A 72 6.59 -5.20 14.23
N LEU A 73 6.81 -4.54 13.08
CA LEU A 73 5.76 -4.26 12.10
C LEU A 73 5.06 -5.54 11.59
N ARG A 74 5.80 -6.64 11.43
CA ARG A 74 5.24 -7.96 11.07
C ARG A 74 4.28 -8.52 12.11
N GLY A 75 4.47 -8.16 13.37
CA GLY A 75 3.60 -8.57 14.48
C GLY A 75 2.26 -7.82 14.54
N LEU A 76 2.12 -6.72 13.82
CA LEU A 76 0.93 -5.88 13.87
C LEU A 76 -0.15 -6.40 12.92
N SER A 77 -1.37 -6.57 13.43
CA SER A 77 -2.49 -7.16 12.67
C SER A 77 -3.18 -6.18 11.73
N LYS A 78 -3.11 -4.88 12.02
CA LYS A 78 -3.81 -3.84 11.26
C LYS A 78 -2.91 -2.62 11.11
N LEU A 79 -2.63 -2.25 9.86
CA LEU A 79 -1.76 -1.12 9.53
C LEU A 79 -2.46 -0.11 8.62
N LEU A 80 -2.15 1.16 8.82
CA LEU A 80 -2.32 2.22 7.83
C LEU A 80 -0.93 2.70 7.43
N LEU A 81 -0.53 2.48 6.18
CA LEU A 81 0.70 3.06 5.63
C LEU A 81 0.39 4.46 5.10
N VAL A 82 1.08 5.46 5.61
CA VAL A 82 0.98 6.85 5.14
C VAL A 82 2.17 7.15 4.25
N VAL A 83 1.88 7.50 3.00
CA VAL A 83 2.87 7.87 2.00
C VAL A 83 2.62 9.33 1.63
N GLY A 84 3.59 10.17 1.85
CA GLY A 84 3.50 11.60 1.57
C GLY A 84 4.30 12.01 0.34
N GLY A 85 4.02 13.21 -0.14
CA GLY A 85 4.82 13.88 -1.16
C GLY A 85 5.95 14.72 -0.54
N PRO A 86 6.54 15.66 -1.31
CA PRO A 86 7.70 16.45 -0.88
C PRO A 86 7.49 17.32 0.37
N LYS A 87 6.24 17.62 0.73
CA LYS A 87 5.90 18.49 1.88
C LYS A 87 4.84 17.81 2.75
N VAL A 88 5.28 16.93 3.64
CA VAL A 88 4.40 16.33 4.65
C VAL A 88 4.32 17.25 5.87
N PRO A 89 3.11 17.57 6.37
CA PRO A 89 2.96 18.35 7.59
C PRO A 89 3.62 17.66 8.78
N GLY A 90 4.34 18.42 9.62
CA GLY A 90 5.00 17.88 10.83
C GLY A 90 4.06 17.11 11.75
N LYS A 91 2.77 17.44 11.71
CA LYS A 91 1.74 16.75 12.48
C LYS A 91 1.60 15.27 12.10
N VAL A 92 1.84 14.89 10.85
CA VAL A 92 1.83 13.46 10.43
C VAL A 92 2.89 12.67 11.17
N TYR A 93 4.11 13.24 11.33
CA TYR A 93 5.19 12.62 12.08
C TYR A 93 4.82 12.34 13.54
N HIS A 94 4.11 13.27 14.18
CA HIS A 94 3.70 13.15 15.59
C HIS A 94 2.49 12.22 15.78
N GLU A 95 1.61 12.16 14.79
CA GLU A 95 0.41 11.34 14.86
C GLU A 95 0.67 9.88 14.42
N SER A 96 1.80 9.61 13.78
CA SER A 96 2.19 8.25 13.41
C SER A 96 2.80 7.51 14.59
N ASP A 97 2.47 6.23 14.69
CA ASP A 97 3.06 5.34 15.69
C ASP A 97 4.50 4.97 15.29
N TYR A 98 4.75 4.88 13.98
CA TYR A 98 6.06 4.60 13.40
C TYR A 98 6.36 5.57 12.26
N ASN A 99 7.57 6.13 12.24
CA ASN A 99 8.13 6.85 11.10
C ASN A 99 9.27 6.00 10.55
N ILE A 100 9.13 5.46 9.36
CA ILE A 100 10.00 4.42 8.80
C ILE A 100 10.70 4.91 7.54
N ALA A 101 12.01 4.70 7.50
CA ALA A 101 12.84 4.94 6.33
C ALA A 101 13.24 3.62 5.68
N VAL A 102 12.92 3.44 4.40
CA VAL A 102 13.47 2.35 3.59
C VAL A 102 14.95 2.59 3.34
N THR A 103 15.29 3.84 3.07
CA THR A 103 16.67 4.36 3.02
C THR A 103 16.68 5.84 3.38
N SER A 104 17.80 6.35 3.84
CA SER A 104 18.01 7.77 4.10
C SER A 104 18.41 8.58 2.84
N GLN A 105 18.33 7.98 1.67
CA GLN A 105 18.59 8.65 0.39
C GLN A 105 17.28 9.00 -0.31
N PRO A 106 17.23 10.08 -1.10
CA PRO A 106 16.08 10.40 -1.93
C PRO A 106 15.71 9.24 -2.85
N HIS A 107 14.44 8.85 -2.84
CA HIS A 107 13.92 7.74 -3.65
C HIS A 107 12.45 7.97 -3.98
N SER A 108 11.88 7.12 -4.84
CA SER A 108 10.46 7.12 -5.16
C SER A 108 9.63 6.63 -3.96
N GLU A 109 8.58 7.35 -3.63
CA GLU A 109 7.60 6.99 -2.60
C GLU A 109 6.90 5.66 -2.92
N ILE A 110 6.64 5.41 -4.22
CA ILE A 110 6.02 4.15 -4.69
C ILE A 110 6.98 2.98 -4.50
N ALA A 111 8.29 3.19 -4.71
CA ALA A 111 9.30 2.17 -4.45
C ALA A 111 9.39 1.85 -2.95
N ALA A 112 9.39 2.87 -2.10
CA ALA A 112 9.36 2.68 -0.65
C ALA A 112 8.13 1.88 -0.20
N LEU A 113 6.95 2.23 -0.70
CA LEU A 113 5.71 1.51 -0.41
C LEU A 113 5.81 0.04 -0.83
N ALA A 114 6.35 -0.25 -2.01
CA ALA A 114 6.51 -1.63 -2.49
C ALA A 114 7.44 -2.44 -1.59
N ILE A 115 8.57 -1.87 -1.19
CA ILE A 115 9.54 -2.52 -0.31
C ILE A 115 8.94 -2.78 1.08
N VAL A 116 8.27 -1.80 1.66
CA VAL A 116 7.64 -1.97 2.98
C VAL A 116 6.55 -3.04 2.93
N LEU A 117 5.66 -3.02 1.92
CA LEU A 117 4.64 -4.05 1.75
C LEU A 117 5.25 -5.45 1.60
N HIS A 118 6.37 -5.56 0.89
CA HIS A 118 7.10 -6.81 0.73
C HIS A 118 7.70 -7.30 2.05
N GLU A 119 8.39 -6.43 2.74
CA GLU A 119 9.09 -6.77 3.99
C GLU A 119 8.11 -7.15 5.11
N ILE A 120 7.02 -6.41 5.31
CA ILE A 120 6.05 -6.73 6.37
C ILE A 120 5.29 -8.03 6.11
N GLN A 121 5.11 -8.43 4.85
CA GLN A 121 4.45 -9.69 4.46
C GLN A 121 5.45 -10.84 4.21
N SER A 122 6.75 -10.59 4.40
CA SER A 122 7.81 -11.59 4.19
C SER A 122 7.79 -12.24 2.80
N GLY A 123 7.36 -11.49 1.79
CA GLY A 123 7.29 -11.93 0.39
C GLY A 123 6.09 -12.81 0.04
N GLU A 124 5.21 -13.13 0.97
CA GLU A 124 4.04 -13.99 0.71
C GLU A 124 3.03 -13.32 -0.25
N GLU A 125 2.96 -12.00 -0.30
CA GLU A 125 2.11 -11.25 -1.22
C GLU A 125 2.45 -11.52 -2.70
N LEU A 126 3.69 -11.91 -3.01
CA LEU A 126 4.12 -12.23 -4.37
C LEU A 126 3.49 -13.51 -4.93
N LYS A 127 2.99 -14.37 -4.05
CA LYS A 127 2.29 -15.62 -4.41
C LYS A 127 0.77 -15.46 -4.39
N ARG A 128 0.28 -14.27 -4.04
CA ARG A 128 -1.15 -14.03 -3.83
C ARG A 128 -1.94 -14.21 -5.13
N ALA A 129 -2.94 -15.05 -5.08
CA ALA A 129 -3.94 -15.18 -6.14
C ALA A 129 -5.16 -14.31 -5.78
N PHE A 130 -5.73 -13.64 -6.77
CA PHE A 130 -6.95 -12.87 -6.62
C PHE A 130 -8.14 -13.68 -7.12
N GLU A 131 -9.17 -13.80 -6.29
CA GLU A 131 -10.40 -14.49 -6.65
C GLU A 131 -11.25 -13.65 -7.62
N LYS A 132 -12.19 -14.31 -8.31
CA LYS A 132 -13.14 -13.68 -9.24
C LYS A 132 -12.48 -12.93 -10.40
N SER A 133 -11.30 -13.36 -10.82
CA SER A 133 -10.64 -12.80 -12.00
C SER A 133 -11.34 -13.26 -13.29
N ARG A 134 -11.48 -12.40 -14.26
CA ARG A 134 -11.88 -12.77 -15.64
C ARG A 134 -10.71 -13.30 -16.44
N LEU A 135 -9.52 -12.77 -16.18
CA LEU A 135 -8.29 -13.16 -16.86
C LEU A 135 -7.25 -13.62 -15.86
N ARG A 136 -6.47 -14.60 -16.25
CA ARG A 136 -5.35 -15.13 -15.47
C ARG A 136 -4.09 -15.20 -16.31
N ILE A 137 -2.99 -14.68 -15.78
CA ILE A 137 -1.66 -14.82 -16.37
C ILE A 137 -1.08 -16.18 -15.98
N LEU A 138 -0.68 -16.96 -16.97
CA LEU A 138 0.07 -18.18 -16.74
C LEU A 138 1.57 -17.92 -16.91
N PRO A 139 2.42 -18.34 -15.97
CA PRO A 139 3.87 -18.22 -16.11
C PRO A 139 4.37 -18.84 -17.41
N SER A 140 5.28 -18.14 -18.09
CA SER A 140 5.88 -18.64 -19.33
C SER A 140 7.33 -18.13 -19.41
N PRO A 141 8.30 -19.00 -19.75
CA PRO A 141 9.68 -18.58 -19.93
C PRO A 141 9.88 -17.72 -21.18
N LYS A 142 8.95 -17.79 -22.14
CA LYS A 142 8.98 -17.00 -23.38
C LYS A 142 7.57 -16.64 -23.82
N GLY A 143 7.31 -15.34 -23.91
CA GLY A 143 6.04 -14.79 -24.40
C GLY A 143 4.97 -14.60 -23.31
N LYS A 144 3.79 -14.21 -23.74
CA LYS A 144 2.62 -13.90 -22.89
C LYS A 144 1.59 -15.03 -22.99
N ARG A 145 1.16 -15.55 -21.85
CA ARG A 145 0.06 -16.52 -21.78
C ARG A 145 -1.01 -15.98 -20.82
N VAL A 146 -2.16 -15.66 -21.35
CA VAL A 146 -3.33 -15.20 -20.60
C VAL A 146 -4.49 -16.12 -20.97
N VAL A 147 -5.25 -16.53 -19.97
CA VAL A 147 -6.44 -17.39 -20.15
C VAL A 147 -7.64 -16.72 -19.48
N GLU A 148 -8.84 -17.01 -19.98
CA GLU A 148 -10.10 -16.71 -19.32
C GLU A 148 -10.37 -17.74 -18.23
N THR A 149 -10.94 -17.28 -17.09
CA THR A 149 -11.25 -18.12 -15.91
C THR A 149 -12.73 -18.24 -15.68
#